data_c66be35893db8a0d7700e43a0fe35aa1
#
_entry.id   c66be35893db8a0d7700e43a0fe35aa1
#
_cell.length_a   1.000
_cell.length_b   1.000
_cell.length_c   1.000
_cell.angle_alpha   90.00
_cell.angle_beta   90.00
_cell.angle_gamma   90.00
#
_symmetry.space_group_name_H-M   'P 1'
#
loop_
_entity.id
_entity.type
_entity.pdbx_description
1 polymer ?
#
loop_
_entity_poly.entity_id
_entity_poly.type
_entity_poly.pdbx_seq_one_letter_code
_entity_poly.pdbx_strand_id
1 'polypeptide(L)'
;MTSSPERQSLVAEAERIIREGSKSFRFASNLFDQETRERAWLLYCWCRACDDLADGQTLGHNAAPPADPGARIAFLRETTDRALAGETVGIAPFDALRVVAAECAIPRRFIDDHLAGFALDAEGWRPASEEDMLRYCYHVAGAVGCMMAVIMGVDPAAEDTLDRAADLGLAFQLSNIARDLVEDHAVGRVYVPANWGDIDPADRPALAHHAERLAALVERYEASARVGAARLPFRARWAVLSAANIYGAIARKVVARGPAAWDSRTVIHKPAKLVHVVNALVECGDRPEPVDRAALWTRPRNLQAP
;
A
#
# COMPACT_ATOMS: atom_id res chain seq x y z
N MET A 1 8.00 28.66 2.46
CA MET A 1 9.09 28.39 3.43
C MET A 1 10.21 27.67 2.67
N THR A 2 11.45 28.17 2.72
CA THR A 2 12.60 27.48 2.12
C THR A 2 12.85 26.16 2.86
N SER A 3 12.79 25.05 2.13
CA SER A 3 13.07 23.71 2.68
C SER A 3 14.49 23.65 3.26
N SER A 4 14.68 23.03 4.44
CA SER A 4 16.02 22.87 5.02
C SER A 4 16.92 22.02 4.11
N PRO A 5 18.26 22.23 4.14
CA PRO A 5 19.18 21.39 3.37
C PRO A 5 19.04 19.89 3.68
N GLU A 6 18.79 19.54 4.94
CA GLU A 6 18.50 18.16 5.37
C GLU A 6 17.29 17.58 4.65
N ARG A 7 16.15 18.29 4.66
CA ARG A 7 14.93 17.85 3.97
C ARG A 7 15.15 17.66 2.47
N GLN A 8 15.89 18.59 1.84
CA GLN A 8 16.20 18.48 0.40
C GLN A 8 17.03 17.23 0.09
N SER A 9 17.99 16.89 0.93
CA SER A 9 18.79 15.67 0.78
C SER A 9 17.91 14.41 0.91
N LEU A 10 17.00 14.37 1.91
CA LEU A 10 16.07 13.26 2.10
C LEU A 10 15.09 13.11 0.94
N VAL A 11 14.57 14.20 0.38
CA VAL A 11 13.70 14.18 -0.81
C VAL A 11 14.46 13.65 -2.03
N ALA A 12 15.70 14.05 -2.25
CA ALA A 12 16.52 13.56 -3.36
C ALA A 12 16.78 12.04 -3.25
N GLU A 13 17.05 11.55 -2.04
CA GLU A 13 17.20 10.11 -1.79
C GLU A 13 15.88 9.36 -1.98
N ALA A 14 14.76 9.89 -1.49
CA ALA A 14 13.44 9.31 -1.68
C ALA A 14 13.06 9.26 -3.17
N GLU A 15 13.41 10.29 -3.96
CA GLU A 15 13.23 10.27 -5.41
C GLU A 15 14.03 9.15 -6.08
N ARG A 16 15.26 8.91 -5.63
CA ARG A 16 16.08 7.82 -6.14
C ARG A 16 15.44 6.46 -5.84
N ILE A 17 15.03 6.23 -4.59
CA ILE A 17 14.40 4.98 -4.14
C ILE A 17 13.11 4.68 -4.90
N ILE A 18 12.22 5.66 -5.07
CA ILE A 18 10.97 5.44 -5.81
C ILE A 18 11.20 5.18 -7.30
N ARG A 19 12.26 5.77 -7.87
CA ARG A 19 12.65 5.56 -9.29
C ARG A 19 12.97 4.09 -9.56
N GLU A 20 13.59 3.43 -8.63
CA GLU A 20 14.01 2.03 -8.69
C GLU A 20 12.90 1.08 -8.23
N GLY A 21 12.17 1.44 -7.15
CA GLY A 21 11.26 0.55 -6.46
C GLY A 21 9.85 0.43 -7.06
N SER A 22 9.25 1.52 -7.55
CA SER A 22 7.85 1.48 -8.03
C SER A 22 7.58 2.37 -9.23
N LYS A 23 7.57 1.75 -10.43
CA LYS A 23 7.24 2.46 -11.69
C LYS A 23 5.81 3.00 -11.73
N SER A 24 4.85 2.33 -11.07
CA SER A 24 3.45 2.74 -11.08
C SER A 24 3.20 3.88 -10.11
N PHE A 25 3.69 3.76 -8.87
CA PHE A 25 3.55 4.82 -7.88
C PHE A 25 4.32 6.08 -8.29
N ARG A 26 5.54 5.94 -8.81
CA ARG A 26 6.29 7.06 -9.39
C ARG A 26 5.50 7.79 -10.47
N PHE A 27 4.85 7.03 -11.37
CA PHE A 27 4.07 7.62 -12.45
C PHE A 27 2.87 8.39 -11.90
N ALA A 28 2.09 7.82 -10.97
CA ALA A 28 0.94 8.46 -10.36
C ALA A 28 1.33 9.67 -9.49
N SER A 29 2.43 9.59 -8.74
CA SER A 29 2.87 10.67 -7.86
C SER A 29 3.28 11.95 -8.60
N ASN A 30 3.63 11.87 -9.89
CA ASN A 30 3.90 13.06 -10.69
C ASN A 30 2.66 13.93 -10.96
N LEU A 31 1.45 13.42 -10.69
CA LEU A 31 0.21 14.19 -10.83
C LEU A 31 -0.02 15.12 -9.62
N PHE A 32 0.58 14.83 -8.46
CA PHE A 32 0.53 15.70 -7.29
C PHE A 32 1.20 17.05 -7.56
N ASP A 33 0.86 18.06 -6.77
CA ASP A 33 1.72 19.23 -6.63
C ASP A 33 3.08 18.85 -6.02
N GLN A 34 4.02 19.78 -6.06
CA GLN A 34 5.39 19.48 -5.63
C GLN A 34 5.45 19.08 -4.15
N GLU A 35 4.74 19.80 -3.28
CA GLU A 35 4.80 19.57 -1.83
C GLU A 35 4.20 18.20 -1.47
N THR A 36 3.01 17.90 -1.96
CA THR A 36 2.34 16.60 -1.75
C THR A 36 3.18 15.45 -2.34
N ARG A 37 3.79 15.66 -3.50
CA ARG A 37 4.65 14.67 -4.16
C ARG A 37 5.88 14.34 -3.34
N GLU A 38 6.60 15.35 -2.83
CA GLU A 38 7.78 15.18 -2.00
C GLU A 38 7.44 14.43 -0.70
N ARG A 39 6.34 14.79 -0.04
CA ARG A 39 5.83 14.10 1.15
C ARG A 39 5.46 12.65 0.87
N ALA A 40 4.81 12.37 -0.26
CA ALA A 40 4.49 11.01 -0.69
C ALA A 40 5.76 10.18 -0.94
N TRP A 41 6.82 10.77 -1.50
CA TRP A 41 8.09 10.09 -1.71
C TRP A 41 8.81 9.79 -0.39
N LEU A 42 8.79 10.74 0.57
CA LEU A 42 9.37 10.51 1.90
C LEU A 42 8.66 9.36 2.62
N LEU A 43 7.32 9.30 2.59
CA LEU A 43 6.57 8.17 3.15
C LEU A 43 6.90 6.86 2.44
N TYR A 44 6.90 6.86 1.11
CA TYR A 44 7.23 5.66 0.33
C TYR A 44 8.63 5.12 0.65
N CYS A 45 9.60 6.01 0.85
CA CYS A 45 10.96 5.64 1.21
C CYS A 45 11.00 4.79 2.49
N TRP A 46 10.26 5.19 3.51
CA TRP A 46 10.13 4.43 4.75
C TRP A 46 9.37 3.11 4.57
N CYS A 47 8.21 3.12 3.90
CA CYS A 47 7.46 1.89 3.64
C CYS A 47 8.32 0.87 2.88
N ARG A 48 9.09 1.30 1.88
CA ARG A 48 9.97 0.43 1.11
C ARG A 48 11.11 -0.13 1.96
N ALA A 49 11.67 0.68 2.86
CA ALA A 49 12.70 0.21 3.77
C ALA A 49 12.16 -0.82 4.78
N CYS A 50 10.92 -0.66 5.24
CA CYS A 50 10.26 -1.65 6.08
C CYS A 50 10.10 -2.99 5.34
N ASP A 51 9.65 -2.97 4.09
CA ASP A 51 9.55 -4.13 3.20
C ASP A 51 10.90 -4.83 3.06
N ASP A 52 11.93 -4.09 2.65
CA ASP A 52 13.28 -4.64 2.41
C ASP A 52 13.87 -5.26 3.68
N LEU A 53 13.70 -4.61 4.84
CA LEU A 53 14.16 -5.12 6.12
C LEU A 53 13.40 -6.37 6.57
N ALA A 54 12.08 -6.39 6.43
CA ALA A 54 11.26 -7.55 6.78
C ALA A 54 11.67 -8.77 5.94
N ASP A 55 11.94 -8.58 4.65
CA ASP A 55 12.38 -9.62 3.73
C ASP A 55 13.88 -9.99 3.86
N GLY A 56 14.62 -9.33 4.77
CA GLY A 56 16.04 -9.58 4.98
C GLY A 56 16.92 -9.07 3.84
N GLN A 57 16.41 -8.14 3.04
CA GLN A 57 17.16 -7.48 1.98
C GLN A 57 17.97 -6.32 2.56
N THR A 58 19.08 -5.99 1.93
CA THR A 58 19.97 -4.91 2.38
C THR A 58 19.32 -3.56 2.13
N LEU A 59 19.15 -2.76 3.16
CA LEU A 59 18.94 -1.32 3.00
C LEU A 59 20.14 -0.75 2.26
N GLY A 60 19.94 0.04 1.24
CA GLY A 60 20.97 0.58 0.33
C GLY A 60 22.12 1.41 0.96
N HIS A 61 22.38 1.28 2.24
CA HIS A 61 23.49 1.86 3.02
C HIS A 61 24.01 0.85 4.05
N ASN A 62 24.92 -0.05 3.65
CA ASN A 62 25.88 -0.81 4.47
C ASN A 62 25.44 -1.39 5.84
N ALA A 63 24.17 -1.32 6.22
CA ALA A 63 23.65 -1.97 7.42
C ALA A 63 23.03 -3.31 7.00
N ALA A 64 23.72 -4.40 7.28
CA ALA A 64 23.16 -5.73 7.14
C ALA A 64 21.98 -5.87 8.14
N PRO A 65 20.77 -6.23 7.68
CA PRO A 65 19.67 -6.46 8.61
C PRO A 65 20.01 -7.64 9.51
N PRO A 66 19.45 -7.69 10.75
CA PRO A 66 19.58 -8.85 11.61
C PRO A 66 19.16 -10.14 10.88
N ALA A 67 19.85 -11.24 11.11
CA ALA A 67 19.53 -12.51 10.44
C ALA A 67 18.18 -13.07 10.89
N ASP A 68 17.83 -12.87 12.17
CA ASP A 68 16.60 -13.34 12.77
C ASP A 68 15.40 -12.45 12.41
N PRO A 69 14.26 -13.01 11.89
CA PRO A 69 13.07 -12.23 11.56
C PRO A 69 12.50 -11.40 12.72
N GLY A 70 12.47 -11.97 13.93
CA GLY A 70 11.99 -11.28 15.13
C GLY A 70 12.87 -10.08 15.48
N ALA A 71 14.19 -10.21 15.38
CA ALA A 71 15.12 -9.12 15.59
C ALA A 71 14.99 -8.01 14.53
N ARG A 72 14.60 -8.35 13.28
CA ARG A 72 14.31 -7.35 12.24
C ARG A 72 13.08 -6.52 12.58
N ILE A 73 12.02 -7.17 13.05
CA ILE A 73 10.79 -6.46 13.46
C ILE A 73 11.05 -5.58 14.70
N ALA A 74 11.83 -6.06 15.67
CA ALA A 74 12.24 -5.25 16.83
C ALA A 74 13.03 -4.02 16.39
N PHE A 75 14.00 -4.17 15.50
CA PHE A 75 14.78 -3.08 14.93
C PHE A 75 13.90 -2.06 14.19
N LEU A 76 12.95 -2.53 13.38
CA LEU A 76 12.00 -1.68 12.67
C LEU A 76 11.19 -0.82 13.64
N ARG A 77 10.64 -1.44 14.69
CA ARG A 77 9.85 -0.73 15.71
C ARG A 77 10.69 0.28 16.48
N GLU A 78 11.82 -0.13 17.03
CA GLU A 78 12.70 0.73 17.79
C GLU A 78 13.18 1.95 16.98
N THR A 79 13.63 1.72 15.74
CA THR A 79 14.14 2.80 14.89
C THR A 79 13.02 3.75 14.46
N THR A 80 11.82 3.21 14.20
CA THR A 80 10.62 4.03 13.93
C THR A 80 10.24 4.87 15.14
N ASP A 81 10.27 4.31 16.36
CA ASP A 81 9.95 5.01 17.59
C ASP A 81 10.91 6.19 17.84
N ARG A 82 12.20 5.97 17.65
CA ARG A 82 13.23 7.03 17.79
C ARG A 82 13.00 8.14 16.76
N ALA A 83 12.73 7.79 15.52
CA ALA A 83 12.41 8.77 14.46
C ALA A 83 11.16 9.59 14.81
N LEU A 84 10.07 8.94 15.27
CA LEU A 84 8.84 9.63 15.68
C LEU A 84 9.00 10.47 16.95
N ALA A 85 9.97 10.14 17.81
CA ALA A 85 10.38 10.99 18.94
C ALA A 85 11.18 12.23 18.50
N GLY A 86 11.46 12.39 17.20
CA GLY A 86 12.20 13.53 16.63
C GLY A 86 13.70 13.33 16.54
N GLU A 87 14.22 12.13 16.86
CA GLU A 87 15.63 11.82 16.78
C GLU A 87 16.07 11.65 15.32
N THR A 88 17.22 12.23 14.95
CA THR A 88 17.89 11.91 13.68
C THR A 88 18.64 10.60 13.88
N VAL A 89 18.13 9.53 13.28
CA VAL A 89 18.68 8.18 13.47
C VAL A 89 19.81 7.85 12.49
N GLY A 90 20.05 8.70 11.50
CA GLY A 90 21.13 8.53 10.51
C GLY A 90 20.83 7.45 9.45
N ILE A 91 19.60 6.98 9.37
CA ILE A 91 19.12 6.03 8.37
C ILE A 91 18.05 6.76 7.53
N ALA A 92 18.40 7.13 6.31
CA ALA A 92 17.62 8.05 5.48
C ALA A 92 16.12 7.74 5.39
N PRO A 93 15.63 6.47 5.22
CA PRO A 93 14.21 6.17 5.23
C PRO A 93 13.48 6.53 6.54
N PHE A 94 14.11 6.30 7.69
CA PHE A 94 13.50 6.62 8.99
C PHE A 94 13.57 8.14 9.28
N ASP A 95 14.63 8.80 8.88
CA ASP A 95 14.71 10.26 8.93
C ASP A 95 13.70 10.91 7.97
N ALA A 96 13.38 10.26 6.83
CA ALA A 96 12.31 10.68 5.93
C ALA A 96 10.93 10.56 6.61
N LEU A 97 10.66 9.45 7.33
CA LEU A 97 9.45 9.32 8.13
C LEU A 97 9.34 10.41 9.19
N ARG A 98 10.43 10.66 9.95
CA ARG A 98 10.49 11.73 10.96
C ARG A 98 10.00 13.06 10.39
N VAL A 99 10.53 13.42 9.21
CA VAL A 99 10.17 14.68 8.55
C VAL A 99 8.71 14.70 8.12
N VAL A 100 8.25 13.69 7.37
CA VAL A 100 6.88 13.70 6.82
C VAL A 100 5.83 13.52 7.90
N ALA A 101 6.09 12.74 8.94
CA ALA A 101 5.17 12.56 10.06
C ALA A 101 4.97 13.87 10.83
N ALA A 102 6.04 14.64 11.05
CA ALA A 102 5.97 15.96 11.68
C ALA A 102 5.28 17.01 10.78
N GLU A 103 5.61 17.05 9.48
CA GLU A 103 5.02 18.01 8.53
C GLU A 103 3.51 17.84 8.37
N CYS A 104 3.03 16.59 8.39
CA CYS A 104 1.64 16.27 8.10
C CYS A 104 0.84 15.86 9.35
N ALA A 105 1.46 15.83 10.53
CA ALA A 105 0.84 15.32 11.77
C ALA A 105 0.23 13.91 11.57
N ILE A 106 0.97 13.01 10.93
CA ILE A 106 0.50 11.65 10.65
C ILE A 106 0.22 10.94 11.98
N PRO A 107 -1.01 10.45 12.23
CA PRO A 107 -1.33 9.72 13.45
C PRO A 107 -0.47 8.46 13.60
N ARG A 108 0.15 8.30 14.76
CA ARG A 108 1.03 7.17 15.08
C ARG A 108 0.33 5.82 14.83
N ARG A 109 -0.98 5.72 15.11
CA ARG A 109 -1.76 4.49 14.91
C ARG A 109 -1.60 3.88 13.51
N PHE A 110 -1.53 4.70 12.44
CA PHE A 110 -1.37 4.18 11.08
C PHE A 110 0.04 3.65 10.82
N ILE A 111 1.03 4.21 11.47
CA ILE A 111 2.42 3.76 11.42
C ILE A 111 2.55 2.41 12.15
N ASP A 112 1.99 2.32 13.36
CA ASP A 112 1.97 1.09 14.15
C ASP A 112 1.18 -0.03 13.45
N ASP A 113 0.03 0.31 12.84
CA ASP A 113 -0.77 -0.61 12.03
C ASP A 113 0.03 -1.18 10.85
N HIS A 114 0.81 -0.34 10.15
CA HIS A 114 1.65 -0.79 9.06
C HIS A 114 2.75 -1.74 9.52
N LEU A 115 3.40 -1.42 10.64
CA LEU A 115 4.41 -2.31 11.24
C LEU A 115 3.84 -3.65 11.72
N ALA A 116 2.57 -3.70 12.11
CA ALA A 116 1.90 -4.95 12.51
C ALA A 116 1.81 -5.95 11.35
N GLY A 117 1.67 -5.50 10.11
CA GLY A 117 1.67 -6.37 8.93
C GLY A 117 2.96 -7.15 8.76
N PHE A 118 4.10 -6.50 8.94
CA PHE A 118 5.42 -7.15 8.86
C PHE A 118 5.66 -8.17 9.98
N ALA A 119 5.06 -7.95 11.16
CA ALA A 119 5.13 -8.93 12.24
C ALA A 119 4.40 -10.23 11.87
N LEU A 120 3.23 -10.14 11.23
CA LEU A 120 2.49 -11.31 10.72
C LEU A 120 3.32 -12.08 9.69
N ASP A 121 3.95 -11.39 8.73
CA ASP A 121 4.80 -12.04 7.73
C ASP A 121 6.01 -12.73 8.36
N ALA A 122 6.62 -12.12 9.38
CA ALA A 122 7.78 -12.71 10.10
C ALA A 122 7.41 -13.99 10.88
N GLU A 123 6.15 -14.12 11.31
CA GLU A 123 5.62 -15.29 12.02
C GLU A 123 5.19 -16.43 11.06
N GLY A 124 5.25 -16.22 9.74
CA GLY A 124 4.75 -17.16 8.73
C GLY A 124 3.23 -17.32 8.79
N TRP A 125 2.53 -16.25 9.14
CA TRP A 125 1.09 -16.23 9.31
C TRP A 125 0.33 -16.53 8.01
N ARG A 126 -0.82 -17.21 8.14
CA ARG A 126 -1.78 -17.45 7.07
C ARG A 126 -3.19 -17.06 7.53
N PRO A 127 -3.99 -16.35 6.71
CA PRO A 127 -5.36 -16.01 7.07
C PRO A 127 -6.24 -17.27 7.20
N ALA A 128 -6.98 -17.38 8.30
CA ALA A 128 -7.99 -18.43 8.47
C ALA A 128 -9.29 -18.08 7.74
N SER A 129 -9.62 -16.79 7.63
CA SER A 129 -10.86 -16.26 7.09
C SER A 129 -10.61 -15.07 6.14
N GLU A 130 -11.67 -14.68 5.40
CA GLU A 130 -11.66 -13.45 4.60
C GLU A 130 -11.41 -12.22 5.47
N GLU A 131 -11.96 -12.18 6.68
CA GLU A 131 -11.73 -11.08 7.62
C GLU A 131 -10.25 -10.97 8.00
N ASP A 132 -9.58 -12.08 8.25
CA ASP A 132 -8.14 -12.09 8.55
C ASP A 132 -7.33 -11.60 7.36
N MET A 133 -7.67 -12.04 6.14
CA MET A 133 -7.02 -11.55 4.91
C MET A 133 -7.21 -10.04 4.74
N LEU A 134 -8.41 -9.54 4.95
CA LEU A 134 -8.70 -8.10 4.84
C LEU A 134 -7.97 -7.29 5.92
N ARG A 135 -7.87 -7.82 7.14
CA ARG A 135 -7.07 -7.21 8.22
C ARG A 135 -5.59 -7.13 7.83
N TYR A 136 -5.02 -8.20 7.29
CA TYR A 136 -3.66 -8.19 6.76
C TYR A 136 -3.49 -7.15 5.65
N CYS A 137 -4.40 -7.13 4.66
CA CYS A 137 -4.39 -6.13 3.58
C CYS A 137 -4.46 -4.69 4.12
N TYR A 138 -5.22 -4.49 5.21
CA TYR A 138 -5.24 -3.20 5.89
C TYR A 138 -3.86 -2.85 6.47
N HIS A 139 -3.23 -3.76 7.19
CA HIS A 139 -1.92 -3.50 7.79
C HIS A 139 -0.88 -3.15 6.72
N VAL A 140 -0.72 -3.96 5.69
CA VAL A 140 0.36 -3.76 4.70
C VAL A 140 0.08 -2.65 3.67
N ALA A 141 -1.20 -2.30 3.44
CA ALA A 141 -1.55 -1.32 2.41
C ALA A 141 -2.64 -0.32 2.83
N GLY A 142 -3.67 -0.73 3.56
CA GLY A 142 -4.74 0.16 4.01
C GLY A 142 -4.25 1.26 4.95
N ALA A 143 -3.37 0.94 5.88
CA ALA A 143 -2.73 1.91 6.78
C ALA A 143 -1.91 2.94 5.99
N VAL A 144 -1.21 2.50 4.93
CA VAL A 144 -0.50 3.40 4.00
C VAL A 144 -1.49 4.31 3.27
N GLY A 145 -2.66 3.77 2.86
CA GLY A 145 -3.75 4.57 2.28
C GLY A 145 -4.23 5.68 3.21
N CYS A 146 -4.38 5.39 4.53
CA CYS A 146 -4.72 6.39 5.54
C CYS A 146 -3.62 7.46 5.69
N MET A 147 -2.35 7.07 5.77
CA MET A 147 -1.22 7.99 5.84
C MET A 147 -1.16 8.90 4.60
N MET A 148 -1.36 8.33 3.42
CA MET A 148 -1.41 9.09 2.17
C MET A 148 -2.58 10.07 2.13
N ALA A 149 -3.76 9.71 2.66
CA ALA A 149 -4.90 10.62 2.77
C ALA A 149 -4.57 11.84 3.64
N VAL A 150 -3.90 11.62 4.78
CA VAL A 150 -3.44 12.71 5.66
C VAL A 150 -2.43 13.62 4.92
N ILE A 151 -1.48 13.05 4.18
CA ILE A 151 -0.52 13.81 3.34
C ILE A 151 -1.25 14.66 2.29
N MET A 152 -2.37 14.19 1.76
CA MET A 152 -3.21 14.91 0.80
C MET A 152 -4.16 15.92 1.46
N GLY A 153 -4.05 16.14 2.78
CA GLY A 153 -4.80 17.15 3.52
C GLY A 153 -6.13 16.67 4.12
N VAL A 154 -6.37 15.35 4.17
CA VAL A 154 -7.54 14.81 4.89
C VAL A 154 -7.32 14.94 6.39
N ASP A 155 -8.33 15.49 7.09
CA ASP A 155 -8.32 15.58 8.54
C ASP A 155 -8.21 14.16 9.16
N PRO A 156 -7.25 13.93 10.07
CA PRO A 156 -7.13 12.66 10.80
C PRO A 156 -8.38 12.24 11.60
N ALA A 157 -9.32 13.14 11.83
CA ALA A 157 -10.63 12.86 12.46
C ALA A 157 -11.73 12.52 11.42
N ALA A 158 -11.47 12.68 10.12
CA ALA A 158 -12.44 12.38 9.06
C ALA A 158 -12.54 10.87 8.78
N GLU A 159 -13.04 10.12 9.77
CA GLU A 159 -13.01 8.65 9.82
C GLU A 159 -13.61 7.97 8.58
N ASP A 160 -14.76 8.44 8.04
CA ASP A 160 -15.34 7.87 6.81
C ASP A 160 -14.43 8.05 5.58
N THR A 161 -13.74 9.18 5.49
CA THR A 161 -12.78 9.43 4.39
C THR A 161 -11.54 8.54 4.53
N LEU A 162 -11.06 8.35 5.76
CA LEU A 162 -9.93 7.48 6.06
C LEU A 162 -10.29 6.00 5.85
N ASP A 163 -11.51 5.57 6.17
CA ASP A 163 -11.98 4.22 5.86
C ASP A 163 -11.94 3.97 4.34
N ARG A 164 -12.40 4.94 3.54
CA ARG A 164 -12.38 4.84 2.08
C ARG A 164 -10.96 4.93 1.50
N ALA A 165 -10.05 5.60 2.18
CA ALA A 165 -8.64 5.59 1.81
C ALA A 165 -7.99 4.22 2.12
N ALA A 166 -8.35 3.60 3.27
CA ALA A 166 -7.96 2.23 3.59
C ALA A 166 -8.52 1.24 2.57
N ASP A 167 -9.78 1.41 2.13
CA ASP A 167 -10.41 0.57 1.10
C ASP A 167 -9.58 0.54 -0.20
N LEU A 168 -8.99 1.66 -0.60
CA LEU A 168 -8.10 1.68 -1.76
C LEU A 168 -6.83 0.84 -1.53
N GLY A 169 -6.25 0.93 -0.34
CA GLY A 169 -5.12 0.09 0.04
C GLY A 169 -5.47 -1.40 0.00
N LEU A 170 -6.64 -1.77 0.54
CA LEU A 170 -7.15 -3.14 0.46
C LEU A 170 -7.27 -3.60 -1.00
N ALA A 171 -7.89 -2.78 -1.88
CA ALA A 171 -8.03 -3.10 -3.30
C ALA A 171 -6.66 -3.32 -3.97
N PHE A 172 -5.64 -2.52 -3.62
CA PHE A 172 -4.30 -2.69 -4.14
C PHE A 172 -3.66 -3.99 -3.71
N GLN A 173 -3.75 -4.32 -2.41
CA GLN A 173 -3.16 -5.54 -1.89
C GLN A 173 -3.88 -6.79 -2.40
N LEU A 174 -5.21 -6.78 -2.46
CA LEU A 174 -5.99 -7.87 -3.06
C LEU A 174 -5.61 -8.10 -4.52
N SER A 175 -5.35 -7.02 -5.29
CA SER A 175 -4.88 -7.12 -6.67
C SER A 175 -3.47 -7.72 -6.77
N ASN A 176 -2.59 -7.40 -5.81
CA ASN A 176 -1.27 -8.01 -5.72
C ASN A 176 -1.37 -9.50 -5.37
N ILE A 177 -2.18 -9.86 -4.36
CA ILE A 177 -2.41 -11.26 -3.97
C ILE A 177 -2.92 -12.07 -5.17
N ALA A 178 -3.92 -11.57 -5.91
CA ALA A 178 -4.45 -12.24 -7.10
C ALA A 178 -3.37 -12.48 -8.17
N ARG A 179 -2.48 -11.51 -8.35
CA ARG A 179 -1.37 -11.60 -9.32
C ARG A 179 -0.30 -12.60 -8.90
N ASP A 180 0.05 -12.59 -7.63
CA ASP A 180 1.27 -13.20 -7.12
C ASP A 180 1.03 -14.57 -6.43
N LEU A 181 -0.18 -15.19 -6.55
CA LEU A 181 -0.56 -16.46 -5.89
C LEU A 181 0.51 -17.56 -6.00
N VAL A 182 1.10 -17.74 -7.19
CA VAL A 182 2.12 -18.77 -7.45
C VAL A 182 3.49 -18.33 -6.95
N GLU A 183 3.83 -17.06 -7.13
CA GLU A 183 5.11 -16.48 -6.69
C GLU A 183 5.19 -16.48 -5.15
N ASP A 184 4.12 -16.09 -4.46
CA ASP A 184 4.03 -16.09 -2.99
C ASP A 184 4.10 -17.52 -2.43
N HIS A 185 3.38 -18.47 -3.03
CA HIS A 185 3.42 -19.87 -2.64
C HIS A 185 4.85 -20.46 -2.77
N ALA A 186 5.58 -20.09 -3.81
CA ALA A 186 6.94 -20.58 -4.04
C ALA A 186 7.94 -20.17 -2.94
N VAL A 187 7.64 -19.09 -2.20
CA VAL A 187 8.43 -18.62 -1.05
C VAL A 187 7.76 -18.95 0.30
N GLY A 188 6.75 -19.84 0.28
CA GLY A 188 6.06 -20.31 1.49
C GLY A 188 5.03 -19.35 2.06
N ARG A 189 4.61 -18.33 1.29
CA ARG A 189 3.58 -17.36 1.69
C ARG A 189 2.23 -17.70 1.05
N VAL A 190 1.16 -17.70 1.85
CA VAL A 190 -0.20 -17.94 1.38
C VAL A 190 -1.13 -16.91 2.01
N TYR A 191 -1.59 -15.96 1.20
CA TYR A 191 -2.47 -14.88 1.66
C TYR A 191 -3.95 -15.12 1.39
N VAL A 192 -4.29 -16.23 0.72
CA VAL A 192 -5.68 -16.64 0.53
C VAL A 192 -6.19 -17.35 1.79
N PRO A 193 -7.44 -17.05 2.23
CA PRO A 193 -8.00 -17.66 3.43
C PRO A 193 -8.01 -19.18 3.40
N ALA A 194 -7.63 -19.83 4.51
CA ALA A 194 -7.60 -21.28 4.61
C ALA A 194 -8.97 -21.92 4.34
N ASN A 195 -10.07 -21.23 4.67
CA ASN A 195 -11.43 -21.69 4.39
C ASN A 195 -11.85 -21.55 2.91
N TRP A 196 -11.01 -20.98 2.05
CA TRP A 196 -11.21 -20.97 0.60
C TRP A 196 -10.58 -22.20 -0.09
N GLY A 197 -9.78 -22.96 0.62
CA GLY A 197 -8.98 -24.08 0.14
C GLY A 197 -7.49 -23.80 0.08
N ASP A 198 -6.72 -24.81 -0.29
CA ASP A 198 -5.28 -24.68 -0.43
C ASP A 198 -4.89 -24.11 -1.80
N ILE A 199 -3.72 -23.48 -1.84
CA ILE A 199 -3.10 -23.03 -3.09
C ILE A 199 -2.22 -24.17 -3.61
N ASP A 200 -2.65 -24.75 -4.73
CA ASP A 200 -1.82 -25.68 -5.52
C ASP A 200 -1.44 -24.99 -6.84
N PRO A 201 -0.19 -24.65 -7.08
CA PRO A 201 0.27 -24.06 -8.35
C PRO A 201 -0.04 -24.90 -9.58
N ALA A 202 -0.26 -26.21 -9.44
CA ALA A 202 -0.63 -27.11 -10.53
C ALA A 202 -2.13 -27.05 -10.86
N ASP A 203 -2.99 -26.71 -9.90
CA ASP A 203 -4.43 -26.57 -10.12
C ASP A 203 -4.80 -25.17 -10.61
N ARG A 204 -4.49 -24.90 -11.87
CA ARG A 204 -4.74 -23.61 -12.52
C ARG A 204 -6.22 -23.17 -12.52
N PRO A 205 -7.22 -24.04 -12.70
CA PRO A 205 -8.62 -23.71 -12.53
C PRO A 205 -8.96 -23.21 -11.11
N ALA A 206 -8.47 -23.86 -10.06
CA ALA A 206 -8.68 -23.41 -8.68
C ALA A 206 -8.04 -22.04 -8.43
N LEU A 207 -6.82 -21.81 -8.92
CA LEU A 207 -6.18 -20.48 -8.84
C LEU A 207 -7.02 -19.41 -9.55
N ALA A 208 -7.55 -19.69 -10.73
CA ALA A 208 -8.42 -18.74 -11.46
C ALA A 208 -9.68 -18.41 -10.64
N HIS A 209 -10.30 -19.40 -10.00
CA HIS A 209 -11.44 -19.18 -9.11
C HIS A 209 -11.09 -18.32 -7.90
N HIS A 210 -9.93 -18.52 -7.26
CA HIS A 210 -9.46 -17.62 -6.18
C HIS A 210 -9.25 -16.19 -6.69
N ALA A 211 -8.68 -16.02 -7.88
CA ALA A 211 -8.49 -14.70 -8.49
C ALA A 211 -9.81 -13.99 -8.81
N GLU A 212 -10.83 -14.70 -9.25
CA GLU A 212 -12.19 -14.16 -9.47
C GLU A 212 -12.80 -13.63 -8.16
N ARG A 213 -12.69 -14.39 -7.06
CA ARG A 213 -13.15 -13.96 -5.73
C ARG A 213 -12.41 -12.72 -5.25
N LEU A 214 -11.08 -12.69 -5.40
CA LEU A 214 -10.25 -11.53 -5.04
C LEU A 214 -10.62 -10.31 -5.89
N ALA A 215 -10.83 -10.48 -7.19
CA ALA A 215 -11.23 -9.40 -8.09
C ALA A 215 -12.61 -8.83 -7.74
N ALA A 216 -13.57 -9.66 -7.33
CA ALA A 216 -14.86 -9.19 -6.86
C ALA A 216 -14.76 -8.32 -5.60
N LEU A 217 -13.85 -8.67 -4.67
CA LEU A 217 -13.52 -7.81 -3.52
C LEU A 217 -12.85 -6.50 -3.97
N VAL A 218 -11.88 -6.56 -4.89
CA VAL A 218 -11.23 -5.37 -5.45
C VAL A 218 -12.26 -4.37 -5.97
N GLU A 219 -13.24 -4.82 -6.76
CA GLU A 219 -14.28 -3.94 -7.31
C GLU A 219 -15.12 -3.25 -6.22
N ARG A 220 -15.48 -3.96 -5.17
CA ARG A 220 -16.24 -3.41 -4.04
C ARG A 220 -15.45 -2.33 -3.29
N TYR A 221 -14.18 -2.59 -3.00
CA TYR A 221 -13.32 -1.64 -2.30
C TYR A 221 -12.91 -0.45 -3.18
N GLU A 222 -12.68 -0.66 -4.47
CA GLU A 222 -12.48 0.44 -5.43
C GLU A 222 -13.70 1.35 -5.53
N ALA A 223 -14.92 0.80 -5.55
CA ALA A 223 -16.13 1.61 -5.60
C ALA A 223 -16.24 2.52 -4.36
N SER A 224 -15.97 1.99 -3.16
CA SER A 224 -15.92 2.79 -1.93
C SER A 224 -14.81 3.85 -1.98
N ALA A 225 -13.62 3.49 -2.43
CA ALA A 225 -12.47 4.39 -2.53
C ALA A 225 -12.75 5.58 -3.46
N ARG A 226 -13.49 5.38 -4.57
CA ARG A 226 -13.89 6.48 -5.48
C ARG A 226 -14.75 7.53 -4.80
N VAL A 227 -15.63 7.12 -3.88
CA VAL A 227 -16.42 8.07 -3.06
C VAL A 227 -15.52 8.91 -2.16
N GLY A 228 -14.50 8.30 -1.54
CA GLY A 228 -13.49 9.00 -0.76
C GLY A 228 -12.65 9.97 -1.62
N ALA A 229 -12.18 9.51 -2.77
CA ALA A 229 -11.37 10.29 -3.70
C ALA A 229 -12.09 11.55 -4.18
N ALA A 230 -13.42 11.53 -4.28
CA ALA A 230 -14.21 12.71 -4.69
C ALA A 230 -14.11 13.89 -3.71
N ARG A 231 -13.64 13.65 -2.47
CA ARG A 231 -13.46 14.68 -1.43
C ARG A 231 -12.08 15.33 -1.46
N LEU A 232 -11.16 14.78 -2.27
CA LEU A 232 -9.78 15.27 -2.36
C LEU A 232 -9.68 16.48 -3.31
N PRO A 233 -8.69 17.36 -3.12
CA PRO A 233 -8.32 18.37 -4.10
C PRO A 233 -8.06 17.74 -5.48
N PHE A 234 -8.33 18.48 -6.55
CA PHE A 234 -8.33 17.96 -7.93
C PHE A 234 -7.09 17.13 -8.29
N ARG A 235 -5.88 17.62 -8.02
CA ARG A 235 -4.64 16.91 -8.37
C ARG A 235 -4.47 15.61 -7.57
N ALA A 236 -4.81 15.63 -6.28
CA ALA A 236 -4.79 14.45 -5.42
C ALA A 236 -5.85 13.45 -5.87
N ARG A 237 -7.08 13.89 -6.17
CA ARG A 237 -8.15 13.06 -6.73
C ARG A 237 -7.71 12.38 -8.02
N TRP A 238 -7.13 13.14 -8.96
CA TRP A 238 -6.65 12.60 -10.23
C TRP A 238 -5.55 11.54 -10.03
N ALA A 239 -4.58 11.81 -9.17
CA ALA A 239 -3.52 10.84 -8.84
C ALA A 239 -4.07 9.55 -8.22
N VAL A 240 -4.99 9.68 -7.26
CA VAL A 240 -5.62 8.56 -6.56
C VAL A 240 -6.46 7.72 -7.53
N LEU A 241 -7.31 8.33 -8.35
CA LEU A 241 -8.10 7.62 -9.36
C LEU A 241 -7.21 6.96 -10.44
N SER A 242 -6.11 7.61 -10.84
CA SER A 242 -5.13 7.00 -11.75
C SER A 242 -4.51 5.75 -11.16
N ALA A 243 -4.13 5.79 -9.87
CA ALA A 243 -3.59 4.64 -9.17
C ALA A 243 -4.65 3.54 -9.04
N ALA A 244 -5.89 3.86 -8.66
CA ALA A 244 -7.00 2.92 -8.57
C ALA A 244 -7.20 2.19 -9.91
N ASN A 245 -7.27 2.93 -11.02
CA ASN A 245 -7.46 2.35 -12.35
C ASN A 245 -6.31 1.43 -12.77
N ILE A 246 -5.05 1.80 -12.45
CA ILE A 246 -3.87 1.00 -12.80
C ILE A 246 -3.82 -0.29 -11.98
N TYR A 247 -4.04 -0.22 -10.66
CA TYR A 247 -3.96 -1.38 -9.79
C TYR A 247 -5.15 -2.33 -9.96
N GLY A 248 -6.37 -1.82 -10.04
CA GLY A 248 -7.55 -2.64 -10.32
C GLY A 248 -7.50 -3.32 -11.69
N ALA A 249 -6.84 -2.71 -12.68
CA ALA A 249 -6.60 -3.35 -13.95
C ALA A 249 -5.70 -4.61 -13.84
N ILE A 250 -4.89 -4.74 -12.77
CA ILE A 250 -4.09 -5.95 -12.53
C ILE A 250 -5.02 -7.11 -12.24
N ALA A 251 -5.92 -7.00 -11.25
CA ALA A 251 -6.86 -8.06 -10.89
C ALA A 251 -7.77 -8.43 -12.07
N ARG A 252 -8.35 -7.44 -12.76
CA ARG A 252 -9.17 -7.66 -13.96
C ARG A 252 -8.41 -8.38 -15.08
N LYS A 253 -7.13 -8.07 -15.27
CA LYS A 253 -6.28 -8.73 -16.26
C LYS A 253 -5.93 -10.15 -15.85
N VAL A 254 -5.72 -10.44 -14.56
CA VAL A 254 -5.51 -11.80 -14.04
C VAL A 254 -6.75 -12.64 -14.35
N VAL A 255 -7.94 -12.16 -14.02
CA VAL A 255 -9.22 -12.86 -14.33
C VAL A 255 -9.38 -13.08 -15.84
N ALA A 256 -9.13 -12.05 -16.66
CA ALA A 256 -9.24 -12.17 -18.12
C ALA A 256 -8.27 -13.19 -18.76
N ARG A 257 -7.10 -13.43 -18.13
CA ARG A 257 -6.16 -14.47 -18.55
C ARG A 257 -6.54 -15.86 -18.05
N GLY A 258 -7.39 -15.94 -17.02
CA GLY A 258 -7.83 -17.20 -16.44
C GLY A 258 -6.66 -18.09 -15.99
N PRO A 259 -6.72 -19.41 -16.24
CA PRO A 259 -5.66 -20.35 -15.83
C PRO A 259 -4.24 -20.00 -16.31
N ALA A 260 -4.09 -19.26 -17.42
CA ALA A 260 -2.79 -18.85 -17.97
C ALA A 260 -2.22 -17.58 -17.29
N ALA A 261 -2.87 -17.03 -16.26
CA ALA A 261 -2.46 -15.77 -15.64
C ALA A 261 -1.06 -15.83 -15.02
N TRP A 262 -0.65 -17.00 -14.53
CA TRP A 262 0.63 -17.22 -13.83
C TRP A 262 1.71 -17.89 -14.70
N ASP A 263 1.50 -18.04 -16.02
CA ASP A 263 2.56 -18.49 -16.94
C ASP A 263 3.60 -17.40 -17.16
N SER A 264 3.21 -16.15 -16.95
CA SER A 264 4.10 -15.00 -16.89
C SER A 264 3.47 -13.88 -16.07
N ARG A 265 4.29 -13.11 -15.35
CA ARG A 265 3.83 -12.05 -14.45
C ARG A 265 2.88 -11.07 -15.15
N THR A 266 1.70 -10.86 -14.58
CA THR A 266 0.73 -9.89 -15.11
C THR A 266 1.19 -8.47 -14.81
N VAL A 267 1.40 -7.67 -15.85
CA VAL A 267 1.84 -6.27 -15.76
C VAL A 267 0.97 -5.35 -16.61
N ILE A 268 0.78 -4.12 -16.14
CA ILE A 268 0.14 -3.05 -16.92
C ILE A 268 1.24 -2.24 -17.61
N HIS A 269 1.28 -2.32 -18.94
CA HIS A 269 2.32 -1.66 -19.74
C HIS A 269 2.13 -0.15 -19.82
N LYS A 270 3.19 0.60 -20.15
CA LYS A 270 3.18 2.07 -20.19
C LYS A 270 2.02 2.69 -21.00
N PRO A 271 1.67 2.23 -22.22
CA PRO A 271 0.53 2.80 -22.95
C PRO A 271 -0.79 2.63 -22.21
N ALA A 272 -1.04 1.45 -21.61
CA ALA A 272 -2.25 1.21 -20.83
C ALA A 272 -2.31 2.09 -19.58
N LYS A 273 -1.17 2.33 -18.89
CA LYS A 273 -1.11 3.28 -17.77
C LYS A 273 -1.52 4.69 -18.18
N LEU A 274 -1.10 5.14 -19.37
CA LEU A 274 -1.50 6.46 -19.87
C LEU A 274 -3.00 6.53 -20.11
N VAL A 275 -3.61 5.49 -20.69
CA VAL A 275 -5.07 5.40 -20.86
C VAL A 275 -5.77 5.48 -19.50
N HIS A 276 -5.30 4.75 -18.49
CA HIS A 276 -5.85 4.79 -17.14
C HIS A 276 -5.77 6.19 -16.51
N VAL A 277 -4.69 6.94 -16.75
CA VAL A 277 -4.54 8.31 -16.26
C VAL A 277 -5.50 9.27 -16.97
N VAL A 278 -5.69 9.10 -18.27
CA VAL A 278 -6.66 9.92 -19.03
C VAL A 278 -8.10 9.60 -18.58
N ASN A 279 -8.43 8.32 -18.40
CA ASN A 279 -9.74 7.93 -17.87
C ASN A 279 -9.97 8.52 -16.47
N ALA A 280 -8.99 8.47 -15.60
CA ALA A 280 -9.07 9.08 -14.27
C ALA A 280 -9.28 10.59 -14.32
N LEU A 281 -8.74 11.27 -15.33
CA LEU A 281 -9.01 12.70 -15.54
C LEU A 281 -10.49 12.97 -15.87
N VAL A 282 -11.08 12.12 -16.70
CA VAL A 282 -12.53 12.18 -17.00
C VAL A 282 -13.35 11.89 -15.74
N GLU A 283 -13.00 10.83 -15.00
CA GLU A 283 -13.64 10.48 -13.73
C GLU A 283 -13.58 11.60 -12.67
N CYS A 284 -12.60 12.51 -12.73
CA CYS A 284 -12.55 13.67 -11.85
C CYS A 284 -13.74 14.63 -12.05
N GLY A 285 -14.41 14.60 -13.19
CA GLY A 285 -15.64 15.37 -13.46
C GLY A 285 -16.91 14.70 -12.92
N ASP A 286 -16.86 13.39 -12.65
CA ASP A 286 -18.04 12.63 -12.29
C ASP A 286 -18.32 12.70 -10.78
N ARG A 287 -19.58 12.47 -10.41
CA ARG A 287 -19.96 12.19 -9.02
C ARG A 287 -20.09 10.69 -8.89
N PRO A 288 -19.24 10.04 -8.06
CA PRO A 288 -19.35 8.61 -7.86
C PRO A 288 -20.68 8.26 -7.21
N GLU A 289 -21.24 7.11 -7.58
CA GLU A 289 -22.40 6.55 -6.93
C GLU A 289 -22.13 6.35 -5.42
N PRO A 290 -23.08 6.71 -4.55
CA PRO A 290 -22.94 6.45 -3.12
C PRO A 290 -22.75 4.96 -2.84
N VAL A 291 -21.75 4.63 -2.03
CA VAL A 291 -21.47 3.26 -1.60
C VAL A 291 -21.68 3.17 -0.09
N ASP A 292 -22.62 2.31 0.32
CA ASP A 292 -22.78 1.93 1.71
C ASP A 292 -21.65 1.00 2.13
N ARG A 293 -20.94 1.36 3.21
CA ARG A 293 -19.86 0.56 3.76
C ARG A 293 -20.30 -0.48 4.79
N ALA A 294 -21.59 -0.58 5.11
CA ALA A 294 -22.08 -1.54 6.11
C ALA A 294 -21.71 -3.00 5.79
N ALA A 295 -21.58 -3.33 4.50
CA ALA A 295 -21.18 -4.65 4.03
C ALA A 295 -19.67 -4.78 3.74
N LEU A 296 -18.87 -3.76 4.05
CA LEU A 296 -17.42 -3.78 3.88
C LEU A 296 -16.73 -3.94 5.24
N TRP A 297 -15.59 -4.62 5.23
CA TRP A 297 -14.75 -4.68 6.42
C TRP A 297 -14.28 -3.26 6.80
N THR A 298 -14.24 -2.98 8.08
CA THR A 298 -13.85 -1.67 8.61
C THR A 298 -12.58 -1.83 9.44
N ARG A 299 -11.61 -0.96 9.21
CA ARG A 299 -10.36 -0.93 9.95
C ARG A 299 -10.60 -0.74 11.46
N PRO A 300 -9.75 -1.28 12.32
CA PRO A 300 -9.82 -1.06 13.76
C PRO A 300 -9.68 0.44 14.08
N ARG A 301 -10.53 0.92 15.02
CA ARG A 301 -10.51 2.33 15.47
C ARG A 301 -9.59 2.55 16.66
N ASN A 302 -9.45 1.52 17.47
CA ASN A 302 -8.65 1.51 18.70
C ASN A 302 -7.87 0.20 18.73
N LEU A 303 -6.67 0.18 18.17
CA LEU A 303 -5.68 -0.80 18.56
C LEU A 303 -5.05 -0.25 19.86
N GLN A 304 -5.62 -0.60 21.01
CA GLN A 304 -4.79 -0.75 22.19
C GLN A 304 -3.83 -1.88 21.83
N ALA A 305 -2.52 -1.57 21.85
CA ALA A 305 -1.51 -2.60 21.70
C ALA A 305 -1.76 -3.73 22.70
N PRO A 306 -1.58 -4.99 22.31
CA PRO A 306 -1.63 -6.10 23.24
C PRO A 306 -0.60 -5.94 24.35
#